data_40a4205df6e4d2bff9a512589862639d
#
_entry.id   40a4205df6e4d2bff9a512589862639d
#
_cell.length_a   1.000
_cell.length_b   1.000
_cell.length_c   1.000
_cell.angle_alpha   90.00
_cell.angle_beta   90.00
_cell.angle_gamma   90.00
#
_symmetry.space_group_name_H-M   'P 1'
#
loop_
_entity.id
_entity.type
_entity.pdbx_description
1 polymer ?
#
loop_
_entity_poly.entity_id
_entity_poly.type
_entity_poly.pdbx_seq_one_letter_code
_entity_poly.pdbx_strand_id
1 'polypeptide(L)'
;MRRRVVLYDAAQFEPLTDEPWADGRVRDAIAAIVADADAAFDRESLWPVYDWDGWEIPRPATNLYVGAAGVLWAVDALCRRGHAETSLDLAAAASRMVELERADPDFEADLAEGELHAAPGALLRGQTGPLLAAFRLKPDPGLADDLHALVRGNVTNPTDDIAWGAPGTLLAALAMADWTGEARWHEAARETAEALRARRGDDGLWRQDDDYRGLGTLHGGAGNTLALLRLEPDDALASDMADVLARTAFREDGLANWPGAPSTTLVRADGTIRLQWCTGAPGIVAGAWEYLDEELLLEGAELIWRAGAHGDVKGHGLCHGTSGNGFALLKAFARTGDERWLERARRFAVHALRQGERLRAANGRGRYSLWTGHVGTALFAAACLDADARYPIVDDL
;
A
#
# COMPACT_ATOMS: atom_id res chain seq x y z
N MET A 1 5.35 15.37 33.87
CA MET A 1 3.95 15.10 33.47
C MET A 1 3.99 14.26 32.19
N ARG A 2 3.50 13.01 32.21
CA ARG A 2 3.35 12.23 30.95
C ARG A 2 2.32 12.97 30.11
N ARG A 3 2.68 13.38 28.88
CA ARG A 3 1.71 13.97 27.94
C ARG A 3 0.60 12.94 27.69
N ARG A 4 -0.66 13.38 27.72
CA ARG A 4 -1.80 12.53 27.32
C ARG A 4 -1.63 12.17 25.87
N VAL A 5 -1.67 10.89 25.52
CA VAL A 5 -1.69 10.42 24.13
C VAL A 5 -3.10 10.69 23.58
N VAL A 6 -3.15 11.23 22.38
CA VAL A 6 -4.40 11.50 21.64
C VAL A 6 -4.45 10.59 20.43
N LEU A 7 -5.57 9.91 20.22
CA LEU A 7 -5.69 8.88 19.20
C LEU A 7 -5.43 9.40 17.77
N TYR A 8 -5.73 10.67 17.47
CA TYR A 8 -5.43 11.29 16.19
C TYR A 8 -5.48 12.82 16.29
N ASP A 9 -4.94 13.50 15.30
CA ASP A 9 -5.00 14.96 15.16
C ASP A 9 -6.21 15.34 14.29
N ALA A 10 -7.29 15.78 14.91
CA ALA A 10 -8.53 16.13 14.21
C ALA A 10 -8.36 17.24 13.16
N ALA A 11 -7.34 18.11 13.31
CA ALA A 11 -7.07 19.18 12.34
C ALA A 11 -6.56 18.66 10.98
N GLN A 12 -6.16 17.39 10.89
CA GLN A 12 -5.74 16.76 9.63
C GLN A 12 -6.89 16.12 8.84
N PHE A 13 -8.11 16.19 9.37
CA PHE A 13 -9.28 15.53 8.79
C PHE A 13 -10.38 16.53 8.47
N GLU A 14 -11.19 16.17 7.49
CA GLU A 14 -12.37 16.93 7.07
C GLU A 14 -13.61 16.02 7.08
N PRO A 15 -14.83 16.60 7.27
CA PRO A 15 -16.05 15.84 7.16
C PRO A 15 -16.19 15.22 5.77
N LEU A 16 -16.74 14.00 5.73
CA LEU A 16 -17.10 13.36 4.46
C LEU A 16 -18.16 14.18 3.72
N THR A 17 -18.06 14.20 2.39
CA THR A 17 -19.12 14.81 1.55
C THR A 17 -20.47 14.15 1.79
N ASP A 18 -21.56 14.92 1.67
CA ASP A 18 -22.93 14.43 1.75
C ASP A 18 -23.41 13.80 0.44
N GLU A 19 -22.59 13.78 -0.60
CA GLU A 19 -22.93 13.18 -1.88
C GLU A 19 -23.17 11.67 -1.73
N PRO A 20 -24.34 11.17 -2.19
CA PRO A 20 -24.67 9.76 -2.04
C PRO A 20 -23.87 8.90 -3.02
N TRP A 21 -23.61 7.65 -2.63
CA TRP A 21 -23.07 6.64 -3.52
C TRP A 21 -23.98 6.40 -4.72
N ALA A 22 -23.41 6.31 -5.91
CA ALA A 22 -24.10 5.94 -7.13
C ALA A 22 -23.16 5.22 -8.09
N ASP A 23 -23.37 3.94 -8.34
CA ASP A 23 -22.50 3.06 -9.13
C ASP A 23 -22.13 3.67 -10.49
N GLY A 24 -23.09 4.23 -11.22
CA GLY A 24 -22.86 4.85 -12.52
C GLY A 24 -21.84 5.99 -12.44
N ARG A 25 -22.03 6.91 -11.50
CA ARG A 25 -21.09 8.03 -11.31
C ARG A 25 -19.70 7.57 -10.89
N VAL A 26 -19.62 6.53 -10.07
CA VAL A 26 -18.34 5.98 -9.65
C VAL A 26 -17.61 5.32 -10.84
N ARG A 27 -18.34 4.58 -11.68
CA ARG A 27 -17.78 4.00 -12.93
C ARG A 27 -17.31 5.11 -13.88
N ASP A 28 -18.09 6.17 -14.07
CA ASP A 28 -17.70 7.32 -14.89
C ASP A 28 -16.42 8.00 -14.37
N ALA A 29 -16.30 8.15 -13.04
CA ALA A 29 -15.13 8.75 -12.41
C ALA A 29 -13.88 7.86 -12.58
N ILE A 30 -14.00 6.54 -12.43
CA ILE A 30 -12.92 5.59 -12.68
C ILE A 30 -12.45 5.67 -14.14
N ALA A 31 -13.40 5.65 -15.09
CA ALA A 31 -13.09 5.76 -16.52
C ALA A 31 -12.41 7.10 -16.84
N ALA A 32 -12.85 8.19 -16.23
CA ALA A 32 -12.23 9.51 -16.42
C ALA A 32 -10.79 9.56 -15.87
N ILE A 33 -10.51 8.91 -14.74
CA ILE A 33 -9.16 8.81 -14.18
C ILE A 33 -8.24 8.03 -15.13
N VAL A 34 -8.69 6.91 -15.67
CA VAL A 34 -7.90 6.12 -16.63
C VAL A 34 -7.66 6.90 -17.93
N ALA A 35 -8.69 7.55 -18.47
CA ALA A 35 -8.56 8.39 -19.66
C ALA A 35 -7.59 9.57 -19.45
N ASP A 36 -7.58 10.17 -18.26
CA ASP A 36 -6.62 11.22 -17.89
C ASP A 36 -5.19 10.67 -17.80
N ALA A 37 -5.02 9.48 -17.25
CA ALA A 37 -3.73 8.80 -17.22
C ALA A 37 -3.24 8.44 -18.62
N ASP A 38 -4.12 7.96 -19.50
CA ASP A 38 -3.80 7.69 -20.92
C ASP A 38 -3.33 8.95 -21.62
N ALA A 39 -4.05 10.06 -21.45
CA ALA A 39 -3.73 11.34 -22.09
C ALA A 39 -2.41 11.96 -21.59
N ALA A 40 -2.02 11.65 -20.36
CA ALA A 40 -0.79 12.15 -19.75
C ALA A 40 0.45 11.30 -20.04
N PHE A 41 0.27 10.11 -20.64
CA PHE A 41 1.38 9.21 -20.94
C PHE A 41 2.27 9.78 -22.06
N ASP A 42 3.56 9.80 -21.82
CA ASP A 42 4.59 10.10 -22.79
C ASP A 42 5.62 8.97 -22.84
N ARG A 43 6.02 8.57 -24.05
CA ARG A 43 6.92 7.42 -24.21
C ARG A 43 8.34 7.66 -23.69
N GLU A 44 8.79 8.90 -23.61
CA GLU A 44 10.13 9.24 -23.15
C GLU A 44 10.16 9.48 -21.64
N SER A 45 9.15 10.17 -21.12
CA SER A 45 9.05 10.58 -19.71
C SER A 45 8.06 9.76 -18.87
N LEU A 46 7.32 8.81 -19.49
CA LEU A 46 6.24 8.02 -18.88
C LEU A 46 5.12 8.92 -18.35
N TRP A 47 4.91 9.00 -17.07
CA TRP A 47 3.98 9.93 -16.43
C TRP A 47 4.72 10.99 -15.63
N PRO A 48 4.21 12.24 -15.61
CA PRO A 48 4.82 13.28 -14.78
C PRO A 48 4.69 12.93 -13.30
N VAL A 49 5.80 13.02 -12.58
CA VAL A 49 5.83 12.91 -11.12
C VAL A 49 5.18 14.13 -10.51
N TYR A 50 4.48 13.96 -9.40
CA TYR A 50 3.82 15.04 -8.70
C TYR A 50 4.78 15.63 -7.64
N ASP A 51 5.02 16.95 -7.70
CA ASP A 51 5.96 17.65 -6.84
C ASP A 51 5.68 17.48 -5.33
N TRP A 52 4.40 17.21 -4.99
CA TRP A 52 3.98 16.96 -3.62
C TRP A 52 4.49 15.63 -3.04
N ASP A 53 4.84 14.64 -3.87
CA ASP A 53 5.51 13.44 -3.39
C ASP A 53 6.91 13.74 -2.84
N GLY A 54 7.34 15.01 -2.91
CA GLY A 54 8.56 15.52 -2.29
C GLY A 54 9.82 15.23 -3.08
N TRP A 55 9.67 14.73 -4.31
CA TRP A 55 10.81 14.32 -5.12
C TRP A 55 10.85 15.11 -6.42
N GLU A 56 11.77 16.01 -6.50
CA GLU A 56 12.23 16.59 -7.76
C GLU A 56 13.02 15.51 -8.52
N ILE A 57 12.33 14.51 -9.06
CA ILE A 57 12.97 13.49 -9.88
C ILE A 57 13.08 14.07 -11.29
N PRO A 58 14.27 14.45 -11.76
CA PRO A 58 14.45 15.10 -13.07
C PRO A 58 14.36 14.10 -14.23
N ARG A 59 13.91 12.89 -13.98
CA ARG A 59 13.83 11.74 -14.88
C ARG A 59 12.50 11.01 -14.73
N PRO A 60 12.14 10.10 -15.68
CA PRO A 60 10.96 9.26 -15.52
C PRO A 60 11.04 8.40 -14.25
N ALA A 61 10.03 8.45 -13.40
CA ALA A 61 9.92 7.55 -12.25
C ALA A 61 9.32 6.21 -12.70
N THR A 62 9.99 5.11 -12.35
CA THR A 62 9.63 3.77 -12.80
C THR A 62 9.05 2.91 -11.68
N ASN A 63 9.35 3.23 -10.40
CA ASN A 63 9.01 2.41 -9.24
C ASN A 63 7.49 2.15 -9.06
N LEU A 64 7.17 1.18 -8.20
CA LEU A 64 5.79 0.78 -7.94
C LEU A 64 5.04 1.78 -7.04
N TYR A 65 5.76 2.61 -6.29
CA TYR A 65 5.14 3.52 -5.31
C TYR A 65 4.56 4.77 -5.98
N VAL A 66 5.38 5.57 -6.65
CA VAL A 66 4.96 6.81 -7.32
C VAL A 66 5.18 6.79 -8.82
N GLY A 67 5.86 5.77 -9.35
CA GLY A 67 6.27 5.68 -10.73
C GLY A 67 5.32 4.90 -11.64
N ALA A 68 5.80 4.69 -12.86
CA ALA A 68 5.05 4.07 -13.95
C ALA A 68 4.57 2.64 -13.65
N ALA A 69 5.35 1.85 -12.89
CA ALA A 69 4.94 0.49 -12.53
C ALA A 69 3.61 0.48 -11.77
N GLY A 70 3.42 1.44 -10.84
CA GLY A 70 2.17 1.57 -10.12
C GLY A 70 0.99 1.99 -11.00
N VAL A 71 1.22 2.88 -11.95
CA VAL A 71 0.17 3.30 -12.91
C VAL A 71 -0.22 2.14 -13.82
N LEU A 72 0.75 1.48 -14.43
CA LEU A 72 0.53 0.32 -15.31
C LEU A 72 -0.20 -0.81 -14.59
N TRP A 73 0.22 -1.11 -13.35
CA TRP A 73 -0.46 -2.10 -12.51
C TRP A 73 -1.92 -1.76 -12.28
N ALA A 74 -2.19 -0.51 -11.88
CA ALA A 74 -3.54 -0.07 -11.55
C ALA A 74 -4.46 -0.05 -12.78
N VAL A 75 -3.97 0.45 -13.91
CA VAL A 75 -4.75 0.50 -15.17
C VAL A 75 -5.05 -0.92 -15.65
N ASP A 76 -4.06 -1.84 -15.65
CA ASP A 76 -4.28 -3.25 -15.99
C ASP A 76 -5.33 -3.90 -15.09
N ALA A 77 -5.23 -3.70 -13.76
CA ALA A 77 -6.18 -4.25 -12.80
C ALA A 77 -7.62 -3.73 -13.02
N LEU A 78 -7.78 -2.44 -13.29
CA LEU A 78 -9.09 -1.84 -13.60
C LEU A 78 -9.66 -2.38 -14.91
N CYS A 79 -8.84 -2.53 -15.94
CA CYS A 79 -9.26 -3.08 -17.23
C CYS A 79 -9.64 -4.57 -17.12
N ARG A 80 -8.85 -5.39 -16.44
CA ARG A 80 -9.14 -6.83 -16.22
C ARG A 80 -10.42 -7.06 -15.43
N ARG A 81 -10.75 -6.16 -14.50
CA ARG A 81 -11.99 -6.19 -13.70
C ARG A 81 -13.18 -5.57 -14.43
N GLY A 82 -12.99 -5.02 -15.64
CA GLY A 82 -14.05 -4.41 -16.44
C GLY A 82 -14.56 -3.06 -15.91
N HIS A 83 -13.73 -2.34 -15.14
CA HIS A 83 -14.07 -1.03 -14.60
C HIS A 83 -13.63 0.13 -15.50
N ALA A 84 -12.68 -0.10 -16.41
CA ALA A 84 -12.20 0.88 -17.37
C ALA A 84 -11.70 0.22 -18.66
N GLU A 85 -11.49 1.05 -19.67
CA GLU A 85 -10.76 0.73 -20.88
C GLU A 85 -9.58 1.68 -21.03
N THR A 86 -8.47 1.23 -21.61
CA THR A 86 -7.30 2.05 -21.90
C THR A 86 -7.00 2.06 -23.40
N SER A 87 -6.52 3.19 -23.89
CA SER A 87 -6.02 3.34 -25.26
C SER A 87 -4.53 3.00 -25.38
N LEU A 88 -3.83 2.79 -24.25
CA LEU A 88 -2.41 2.50 -24.24
C LEU A 88 -2.12 1.04 -24.56
N ASP A 89 -1.05 0.80 -25.31
CA ASP A 89 -0.39 -0.51 -25.34
C ASP A 89 0.43 -0.68 -24.04
N LEU A 90 -0.23 -1.28 -23.03
CA LEU A 90 0.37 -1.46 -21.71
C LEU A 90 1.65 -2.32 -21.78
N ALA A 91 1.71 -3.30 -22.68
CA ALA A 91 2.89 -4.15 -22.85
C ALA A 91 4.08 -3.36 -23.45
N ALA A 92 3.81 -2.48 -24.41
CA ALA A 92 4.84 -1.59 -24.97
C ALA A 92 5.30 -0.54 -23.94
N ALA A 93 4.38 0.04 -23.16
CA ALA A 93 4.69 0.97 -22.09
C ALA A 93 5.53 0.31 -20.98
N ALA A 94 5.19 -0.92 -20.59
CA ALA A 94 5.96 -1.70 -19.63
C ALA A 94 7.37 -2.04 -20.13
N SER A 95 7.51 -2.41 -21.41
CA SER A 95 8.82 -2.65 -22.01
C SER A 95 9.69 -1.39 -21.97
N ARG A 96 9.10 -0.23 -22.27
CA ARG A 96 9.81 1.06 -22.19
C ARG A 96 10.20 1.43 -20.76
N MET A 97 9.32 1.20 -19.79
CA MET A 97 9.61 1.40 -18.37
C MET A 97 10.81 0.56 -17.92
N VAL A 98 10.88 -0.71 -18.33
CA VAL A 98 12.02 -1.59 -17.98
C VAL A 98 13.33 -1.10 -18.61
N GLU A 99 13.29 -0.60 -19.86
CA GLU A 99 14.46 0.01 -20.49
C GLU A 99 15.00 1.19 -19.68
N LEU A 100 14.11 2.07 -19.24
CA LEU A 100 14.46 3.25 -18.45
C LEU A 100 14.98 2.86 -17.05
N GLU A 101 14.29 1.93 -16.37
CA GLU A 101 14.72 1.42 -15.06
C GLU A 101 16.11 0.79 -15.13
N ARG A 102 16.42 0.01 -16.17
CA ARG A 102 17.74 -0.60 -16.32
C ARG A 102 18.85 0.41 -16.65
N ALA A 103 18.49 1.51 -17.33
CA ALA A 103 19.45 2.57 -17.69
C ALA A 103 19.78 3.50 -16.52
N ASP A 104 18.79 3.77 -15.65
CA ASP A 104 18.89 4.72 -14.53
C ASP A 104 17.88 4.32 -13.43
N PRO A 105 18.22 3.35 -12.56
CA PRO A 105 17.31 2.82 -11.54
C PRO A 105 16.90 3.86 -10.50
N ASP A 106 15.62 3.89 -10.16
CA ASP A 106 15.07 4.86 -9.18
C ASP A 106 15.75 4.76 -7.80
N PHE A 107 16.08 3.54 -7.35
CA PHE A 107 16.70 3.34 -6.03
C PHE A 107 18.12 3.94 -5.93
N GLU A 108 18.84 4.12 -7.03
CA GLU A 108 20.16 4.76 -7.02
C GLU A 108 20.06 6.26 -6.72
N ALA A 109 18.99 6.92 -7.20
CA ALA A 109 18.72 8.30 -6.81
C ALA A 109 18.37 8.40 -5.31
N ASP A 110 17.58 7.48 -4.80
CA ASP A 110 17.23 7.42 -3.39
C ASP A 110 18.46 7.25 -2.50
N LEU A 111 19.41 6.38 -2.90
CA LEU A 111 20.71 6.24 -2.23
C LEU A 111 21.54 7.54 -2.27
N ALA A 112 21.53 8.23 -3.40
CA ALA A 112 22.25 9.50 -3.54
C ALA A 112 21.68 10.61 -2.64
N GLU A 113 20.36 10.57 -2.36
CA GLU A 113 19.67 11.47 -1.43
C GLU A 113 19.82 11.05 0.04
N GLY A 114 20.48 9.90 0.32
CA GLY A 114 20.72 9.40 1.66
C GLY A 114 19.58 8.56 2.24
N GLU A 115 18.71 8.01 1.40
CA GLU A 115 17.67 7.05 1.82
C GLU A 115 18.31 5.72 2.24
N LEU A 116 18.31 5.43 3.53
CA LEU A 116 18.99 4.28 4.11
C LEU A 116 18.43 2.92 3.69
N HIS A 117 17.18 2.90 3.23
CA HIS A 117 16.47 1.67 2.88
C HIS A 117 16.44 1.39 1.38
N ALA A 118 16.99 2.28 0.56
CA ALA A 118 17.05 2.10 -0.88
C ALA A 118 17.90 0.87 -1.23
N ALA A 119 17.31 -0.05 -2.00
CA ALA A 119 17.95 -1.29 -2.39
C ALA A 119 17.35 -1.82 -3.71
N PRO A 120 18.15 -2.51 -4.55
CA PRO A 120 17.64 -3.08 -5.80
C PRO A 120 16.42 -3.98 -5.61
N GLY A 121 16.45 -4.83 -4.56
CA GLY A 121 15.38 -5.79 -4.25
C GLY A 121 14.11 -5.20 -3.65
N ALA A 122 14.08 -3.93 -3.29
CA ALA A 122 12.89 -3.31 -2.68
C ALA A 122 11.66 -3.43 -3.60
N LEU A 123 10.51 -3.84 -3.02
CA LEU A 123 9.28 -4.01 -3.80
C LEU A 123 8.73 -2.69 -4.29
N LEU A 124 8.64 -1.68 -3.41
CA LEU A 124 7.94 -0.45 -3.76
C LEU A 124 8.83 0.56 -4.49
N ARG A 125 10.09 0.69 -4.10
CA ARG A 125 11.00 1.71 -4.66
C ARG A 125 12.29 1.15 -5.25
N GLY A 126 12.43 -0.17 -5.34
CA GLY A 126 13.48 -0.86 -6.06
C GLY A 126 13.00 -1.43 -7.38
N GLN A 127 13.81 -2.29 -7.98
CA GLN A 127 13.57 -2.89 -9.30
C GLN A 127 12.51 -4.00 -9.29
N THR A 128 12.23 -4.61 -8.12
CA THR A 128 11.26 -5.71 -8.05
C THR A 128 9.87 -5.28 -8.54
N GLY A 129 9.38 -4.11 -8.15
CA GLY A 129 8.07 -3.62 -8.57
C GLY A 129 7.94 -3.37 -10.07
N PRO A 130 8.85 -2.62 -10.71
CA PRO A 130 8.87 -2.43 -12.16
C PRO A 130 8.93 -3.72 -12.96
N LEU A 131 9.82 -4.65 -12.59
CA LEU A 131 9.94 -5.93 -13.31
C LEU A 131 8.72 -6.82 -13.10
N LEU A 132 8.12 -6.82 -11.91
CA LEU A 132 6.90 -7.57 -11.60
C LEU A 132 5.71 -7.05 -12.42
N ALA A 133 5.51 -5.74 -12.47
CA ALA A 133 4.47 -5.11 -13.30
C ALA A 133 4.68 -5.41 -14.80
N ALA A 134 5.92 -5.36 -15.26
CA ALA A 134 6.25 -5.69 -16.65
C ALA A 134 5.99 -7.16 -16.97
N PHE A 135 6.40 -8.08 -16.09
CA PHE A 135 6.15 -9.52 -16.26
C PHE A 135 4.65 -9.83 -16.33
N ARG A 136 3.84 -9.22 -15.46
CA ARG A 136 2.38 -9.38 -15.47
C ARG A 136 1.76 -8.97 -16.81
N LEU A 137 2.24 -7.89 -17.41
CA LEU A 137 1.73 -7.35 -18.68
C LEU A 137 2.27 -8.10 -19.91
N LYS A 138 3.52 -8.54 -19.85
CA LYS A 138 4.21 -9.25 -20.91
C LYS A 138 5.21 -10.23 -20.31
N PRO A 139 4.79 -11.46 -20.02
CA PRO A 139 5.67 -12.48 -19.48
C PRO A 139 6.91 -12.70 -20.37
N ASP A 140 8.08 -12.67 -19.76
CA ASP A 140 9.37 -12.85 -20.40
C ASP A 140 10.32 -13.62 -19.47
N PRO A 141 11.01 -14.69 -19.95
CA PRO A 141 11.92 -15.48 -19.12
C PRO A 141 13.08 -14.67 -18.53
N GLY A 142 13.59 -13.67 -19.27
CA GLY A 142 14.68 -12.81 -18.77
C GLY A 142 14.22 -11.93 -17.61
N LEU A 143 12.97 -11.40 -17.68
CA LEU A 143 12.38 -10.69 -16.53
C LEU A 143 12.18 -11.61 -15.33
N ALA A 144 11.77 -12.86 -15.54
CA ALA A 144 11.64 -13.84 -14.46
C ALA A 144 12.99 -14.17 -13.81
N ASP A 145 14.05 -14.29 -14.57
CA ASP A 145 15.39 -14.56 -14.05
C ASP A 145 15.92 -13.36 -13.26
N ASP A 146 15.75 -12.14 -13.77
CA ASP A 146 16.14 -10.91 -13.06
C ASP A 146 15.35 -10.78 -11.74
N LEU A 147 14.02 -10.99 -11.76
CA LEU A 147 13.17 -10.99 -10.56
C LEU A 147 13.61 -12.02 -9.54
N HIS A 148 13.93 -13.25 -9.99
CA HIS A 148 14.41 -14.30 -9.09
C HIS A 148 15.72 -13.90 -8.41
N ALA A 149 16.64 -13.28 -9.15
CA ALA A 149 17.89 -12.78 -8.60
C ALA A 149 17.67 -11.67 -7.54
N LEU A 150 16.73 -10.74 -7.81
CA LEU A 150 16.36 -9.68 -6.86
C LEU A 150 15.74 -10.25 -5.58
N VAL A 151 14.80 -11.18 -5.70
CA VAL A 151 14.17 -11.86 -4.54
C VAL A 151 15.24 -12.53 -3.68
N ARG A 152 16.14 -13.31 -4.30
CA ARG A 152 17.23 -14.00 -3.60
C ARG A 152 18.22 -13.01 -2.95
N GLY A 153 18.54 -11.94 -3.65
CA GLY A 153 19.43 -10.87 -3.13
C GLY A 153 18.84 -10.12 -1.94
N ASN A 154 17.51 -9.99 -1.88
CA ASN A 154 16.84 -9.23 -0.82
C ASN A 154 16.60 -10.03 0.47
N VAL A 155 16.82 -11.34 0.49
CA VAL A 155 16.67 -12.19 1.69
C VAL A 155 17.52 -11.67 2.86
N THR A 156 18.69 -11.12 2.59
CA THR A 156 19.63 -10.59 3.59
C THR A 156 19.48 -9.10 3.85
N ASN A 157 18.49 -8.43 3.26
CA ASN A 157 18.21 -7.01 3.52
C ASN A 157 17.95 -6.81 5.02
N PRO A 158 18.62 -5.84 5.67
CA PRO A 158 18.47 -5.62 7.11
C PRO A 158 17.12 -5.02 7.51
N THR A 159 16.39 -4.44 6.55
CA THR A 159 15.06 -3.87 6.76
C THR A 159 13.99 -4.94 6.54
N ASP A 160 13.27 -5.29 7.59
CA ASP A 160 12.21 -6.29 7.53
C ASP A 160 10.83 -5.60 7.42
N ASP A 161 10.45 -5.17 6.22
CA ASP A 161 9.13 -4.62 5.90
C ASP A 161 8.71 -4.90 4.44
N ILE A 162 7.44 -4.63 4.14
CA ILE A 162 6.91 -4.86 2.79
C ILE A 162 7.48 -3.86 1.77
N ALA A 163 7.79 -2.63 2.18
CA ALA A 163 8.23 -1.61 1.24
C ALA A 163 9.63 -1.88 0.67
N TRP A 164 10.56 -2.26 1.52
CA TRP A 164 11.99 -2.30 1.24
C TRP A 164 12.60 -3.70 1.33
N GLY A 165 12.07 -4.50 2.24
CA GLY A 165 12.72 -5.71 2.73
C GLY A 165 12.20 -7.01 2.16
N ALA A 166 12.66 -8.08 2.77
CA ALA A 166 12.33 -9.46 2.42
C ALA A 166 10.82 -9.78 2.44
N PRO A 167 9.98 -9.22 3.34
CA PRO A 167 8.53 -9.46 3.27
C PRO A 167 7.89 -9.03 1.95
N GLY A 168 8.32 -7.90 1.38
CA GLY A 168 7.82 -7.46 0.06
C GLY A 168 8.23 -8.39 -1.07
N THR A 169 9.48 -8.85 -1.09
CA THR A 169 9.94 -9.81 -2.11
C THR A 169 9.40 -11.22 -1.88
N LEU A 170 9.00 -11.59 -0.65
CA LEU A 170 8.21 -12.80 -0.39
C LEU A 170 6.87 -12.75 -1.12
N LEU A 171 6.14 -11.63 -1.03
CA LEU A 171 4.88 -11.45 -1.78
C LEU A 171 5.11 -11.53 -3.29
N ALA A 172 6.18 -10.91 -3.81
CA ALA A 172 6.54 -10.99 -5.22
C ALA A 172 6.86 -12.43 -5.65
N ALA A 173 7.56 -13.21 -4.84
CA ALA A 173 7.85 -14.62 -5.12
C ALA A 173 6.58 -15.47 -5.16
N LEU A 174 5.62 -15.22 -4.26
CA LEU A 174 4.32 -15.92 -4.25
C LEU A 174 3.51 -15.59 -5.50
N ALA A 175 3.45 -14.33 -5.91
CA ALA A 175 2.81 -13.93 -7.16
C ALA A 175 3.44 -14.62 -8.38
N MET A 176 4.77 -14.65 -8.46
CA MET A 176 5.48 -15.35 -9.54
C MET A 176 5.25 -16.86 -9.51
N ALA A 177 5.12 -17.47 -8.33
CA ALA A 177 4.77 -18.88 -8.21
C ALA A 177 3.38 -19.17 -8.81
N ASP A 178 2.40 -18.33 -8.48
CA ASP A 178 1.03 -18.45 -8.99
C ASP A 178 0.95 -18.21 -10.50
N TRP A 179 1.70 -17.25 -11.05
CA TRP A 179 1.66 -16.93 -12.47
C TRP A 179 2.41 -17.92 -13.36
N THR A 180 3.51 -18.53 -12.84
CA THR A 180 4.40 -19.37 -13.64
C THR A 180 4.27 -20.86 -13.34
N GLY A 181 3.88 -21.24 -12.13
CA GLY A 181 3.92 -22.60 -11.63
C GLY A 181 5.31 -23.19 -11.42
N GLU A 182 6.38 -22.36 -11.51
CA GLU A 182 7.75 -22.81 -11.39
C GLU A 182 8.18 -23.01 -9.93
N ALA A 183 8.73 -24.19 -9.61
CA ALA A 183 9.14 -24.57 -8.25
C ALA A 183 10.14 -23.62 -7.60
N ARG A 184 11.02 -22.99 -8.41
CA ARG A 184 12.03 -22.05 -7.90
C ARG A 184 11.45 -20.89 -7.09
N TRP A 185 10.22 -20.46 -7.39
CA TRP A 185 9.57 -19.37 -6.67
C TRP A 185 9.10 -19.80 -5.29
N HIS A 186 8.56 -21.00 -5.16
CA HIS A 186 8.23 -21.57 -3.84
C HIS A 186 9.47 -21.84 -3.00
N GLU A 187 10.60 -22.20 -3.62
CA GLU A 187 11.88 -22.37 -2.93
C GLU A 187 12.38 -21.03 -2.40
N ALA A 188 12.39 -19.97 -3.24
CA ALA A 188 12.79 -18.63 -2.84
C ALA A 188 11.86 -18.07 -1.74
N ALA A 189 10.55 -18.30 -1.83
CA ALA A 189 9.58 -17.88 -0.81
C ALA A 189 9.85 -18.56 0.54
N ARG A 190 10.12 -19.88 0.55
CA ARG A 190 10.44 -20.62 1.79
C ARG A 190 11.75 -20.16 2.41
N GLU A 191 12.82 -19.98 1.63
CA GLU A 191 14.09 -19.44 2.11
C GLU A 191 13.91 -18.05 2.75
N THR A 192 13.15 -17.19 2.10
CA THR A 192 12.82 -15.85 2.63
C THR A 192 12.04 -15.94 3.94
N ALA A 193 11.05 -16.82 4.01
CA ALA A 193 10.26 -17.03 5.22
C ALA A 193 11.07 -17.58 6.39
N GLU A 194 11.99 -18.52 6.13
CA GLU A 194 12.92 -19.06 7.14
C GLU A 194 13.83 -17.96 7.69
N ALA A 195 14.38 -17.12 6.81
CA ALA A 195 15.20 -15.99 7.21
C ALA A 195 14.42 -14.95 8.05
N LEU A 196 13.16 -14.65 7.67
CA LEU A 196 12.30 -13.76 8.43
C LEU A 196 11.96 -14.32 9.80
N ARG A 197 11.60 -15.61 9.91
CA ARG A 197 11.35 -16.25 11.20
C ARG A 197 12.56 -16.21 12.12
N ALA A 198 13.76 -16.44 11.57
CA ALA A 198 15.01 -16.39 12.32
C ALA A 198 15.39 -14.99 12.84
N ARG A 199 14.91 -13.92 12.18
CA ARG A 199 15.17 -12.51 12.58
C ARG A 199 14.13 -11.93 13.51
N ARG A 200 13.01 -12.63 13.75
CA ARG A 200 11.97 -12.17 14.68
C ARG A 200 12.53 -12.07 16.09
N GLY A 201 12.37 -10.91 16.73
CA GLY A 201 12.85 -10.67 18.09
C GLY A 201 11.95 -11.30 19.16
N ASP A 202 12.48 -11.37 20.39
CA ASP A 202 11.75 -11.89 21.56
C ASP A 202 10.50 -11.05 21.91
N ASP A 203 10.42 -9.80 21.45
CA ASP A 203 9.26 -8.93 21.57
C ASP A 203 8.15 -9.25 20.56
N GLY A 204 8.40 -10.19 19.65
CA GLY A 204 7.49 -10.61 18.60
C GLY A 204 7.53 -9.73 17.34
N LEU A 205 8.48 -8.81 17.23
CA LEU A 205 8.60 -7.87 16.12
C LEU A 205 9.90 -8.07 15.32
N TRP A 206 9.92 -7.49 14.13
CA TRP A 206 11.09 -7.43 13.24
C TRP A 206 11.68 -6.03 13.25
N ARG A 207 12.93 -5.93 12.86
CA ARG A 207 13.67 -4.68 12.79
C ARG A 207 13.53 -4.05 11.40
N GLN A 208 13.17 -2.78 11.35
CA GLN A 208 13.20 -1.98 10.14
C GLN A 208 14.39 -1.02 10.11
N ASP A 209 14.86 -0.58 11.30
CA ASP A 209 16.04 0.27 11.48
C ASP A 209 16.62 -0.02 12.87
N ASP A 210 17.80 0.54 13.20
CA ASP A 210 18.52 0.24 14.45
C ASP A 210 17.65 0.42 15.70
N ASP A 211 16.84 1.46 15.75
CA ASP A 211 15.96 1.79 16.88
C ASP A 211 14.47 1.64 16.54
N TYR A 212 14.11 1.10 15.36
CA TYR A 212 12.72 1.03 14.93
C TYR A 212 12.25 -0.40 14.68
N ARG A 213 11.23 -0.81 15.43
CA ARG A 213 10.46 -2.04 15.26
C ARG A 213 9.00 -1.70 15.11
N GLY A 214 8.57 -1.59 13.86
CA GLY A 214 7.23 -1.13 13.50
C GLY A 214 6.13 -2.13 13.79
N LEU A 215 4.92 -1.61 13.99
CA LEU A 215 3.70 -2.40 14.16
C LEU A 215 2.91 -2.56 12.87
N GLY A 216 3.02 -1.57 11.97
CA GLY A 216 2.15 -1.38 10.81
C GLY A 216 2.25 -2.45 9.73
N THR A 217 1.34 -2.37 8.77
CA THR A 217 1.32 -3.28 7.61
C THR A 217 2.43 -2.93 6.62
N LEU A 218 2.66 -1.66 6.32
CA LEU A 218 3.71 -1.31 5.38
C LEU A 218 5.11 -1.48 6.01
N HIS A 219 5.29 -0.98 7.24
CA HIS A 219 6.56 -0.91 7.93
C HIS A 219 6.49 -1.60 9.29
N GLY A 220 6.30 -2.93 9.32
CA GLY A 220 6.34 -3.63 10.60
C GLY A 220 5.65 -4.98 10.69
N GLY A 221 5.37 -5.35 11.94
CA GLY A 221 4.97 -6.70 12.33
C GLY A 221 3.70 -7.20 11.66
N ALA A 222 2.66 -6.36 11.52
CA ALA A 222 1.42 -6.77 10.87
C ALA A 222 1.64 -7.17 9.41
N GLY A 223 2.46 -6.41 8.66
CA GLY A 223 2.76 -6.74 7.28
C GLY A 223 3.68 -7.95 7.12
N ASN A 224 4.66 -8.10 8.00
CA ASN A 224 5.56 -9.25 7.98
C ASN A 224 4.79 -10.55 8.31
N THR A 225 3.88 -10.49 9.28
CA THR A 225 2.99 -11.60 9.60
C THR A 225 2.07 -11.94 8.43
N LEU A 226 1.47 -10.92 7.79
CA LEU A 226 0.64 -11.12 6.60
C LEU A 226 1.41 -11.84 5.50
N ALA A 227 2.63 -11.39 5.17
CA ALA A 227 3.44 -12.01 4.12
C ALA A 227 3.78 -13.48 4.45
N LEU A 228 4.09 -13.80 5.71
CA LEU A 228 4.37 -15.16 6.14
C LEU A 228 3.11 -16.05 6.09
N LEU A 229 1.96 -15.55 6.53
CA LEU A 229 0.68 -16.28 6.49
C LEU A 229 0.16 -16.52 5.06
N ARG A 230 0.58 -15.68 4.10
CA ARG A 230 0.31 -15.90 2.66
C ARG A 230 1.06 -17.11 2.11
N LEU A 231 2.26 -17.38 2.60
CA LEU A 231 3.00 -18.57 2.20
C LEU A 231 2.38 -19.84 2.79
N GLU A 232 2.08 -19.81 4.09
CA GLU A 232 1.47 -20.94 4.80
C GLU A 232 0.72 -20.47 6.05
N PRO A 233 -0.43 -21.05 6.38
CA PRO A 233 -1.14 -20.77 7.63
C PRO A 233 -0.28 -21.11 8.85
N ASP A 234 -0.23 -20.18 9.84
CA ASP A 234 0.52 -20.34 11.09
C ASP A 234 -0.26 -19.66 12.23
N ASP A 235 -1.12 -20.44 12.88
CA ASP A 235 -1.99 -19.96 13.95
C ASP A 235 -1.20 -19.41 15.16
N ALA A 236 -0.02 -19.96 15.43
CA ALA A 236 0.83 -19.51 16.53
C ALA A 236 1.39 -18.13 16.23
N LEU A 237 1.92 -17.91 15.03
CA LEU A 237 2.41 -16.62 14.58
C LEU A 237 1.29 -15.56 14.57
N ALA A 238 0.11 -15.93 14.07
CA ALA A 238 -1.06 -15.07 14.03
C ALA A 238 -1.51 -14.65 15.44
N SER A 239 -1.60 -15.61 16.37
CA SER A 239 -1.95 -15.36 17.77
C SER A 239 -0.93 -14.48 18.48
N ASP A 240 0.36 -14.76 18.32
CA ASP A 240 1.43 -13.96 18.92
C ASP A 240 1.38 -12.51 18.43
N MET A 241 1.13 -12.28 17.14
CA MET A 241 1.03 -10.93 16.59
C MET A 241 -0.25 -10.24 17.06
N ALA A 242 -1.38 -10.95 17.15
CA ALA A 242 -2.60 -10.40 17.75
C ALA A 242 -2.36 -9.90 19.18
N ASP A 243 -1.63 -10.68 19.99
CA ASP A 243 -1.26 -10.28 21.36
C ASP A 243 -0.33 -9.05 21.38
N VAL A 244 0.64 -8.96 20.44
CA VAL A 244 1.48 -7.76 20.29
C VAL A 244 0.61 -6.54 19.98
N LEU A 245 -0.32 -6.66 19.05
CA LEU A 245 -1.20 -5.56 18.65
C LEU A 245 -2.16 -5.18 19.78
N ALA A 246 -2.72 -6.16 20.49
CA ALA A 246 -3.61 -5.90 21.62
C ALA A 246 -2.93 -5.13 22.76
N ARG A 247 -1.70 -5.53 23.16
CA ARG A 247 -0.97 -4.86 24.23
C ARG A 247 -0.38 -3.49 23.86
N THR A 248 -0.27 -3.17 22.56
CA THR A 248 0.29 -1.91 22.07
C THR A 248 -0.76 -0.91 21.61
N ALA A 249 -2.03 -1.31 21.53
CA ALA A 249 -3.14 -0.45 21.20
C ALA A 249 -3.36 0.64 22.27
N PHE A 250 -3.59 1.86 21.82
CA PHE A 250 -4.17 2.92 22.66
C PHE A 250 -5.67 2.92 22.45
N ARG A 251 -6.42 2.69 23.55
CA ARG A 251 -7.89 2.59 23.53
C ARG A 251 -8.51 3.69 24.40
N GLU A 252 -9.53 4.36 23.86
CA GLU A 252 -10.32 5.38 24.57
C GLU A 252 -11.74 5.42 23.98
N ASP A 253 -12.75 5.31 24.83
CA ASP A 253 -14.17 5.46 24.47
C ASP A 253 -14.66 4.56 23.31
N GLY A 254 -14.22 3.30 23.26
CA GLY A 254 -14.56 2.34 22.22
C GLY A 254 -13.86 2.63 20.88
N LEU A 255 -12.73 3.30 20.92
CA LEU A 255 -11.87 3.60 19.77
C LEU A 255 -10.46 3.08 20.05
N ALA A 256 -9.76 2.64 19.00
CA ALA A 256 -8.39 2.17 19.12
C ALA A 256 -7.49 2.74 18.00
N ASN A 257 -6.23 3.05 18.35
CA ASN A 257 -5.18 3.37 17.41
C ASN A 257 -3.83 2.81 17.88
N TRP A 258 -2.89 2.68 16.97
CA TRP A 258 -1.55 2.16 17.20
C TRP A 258 -0.49 3.17 16.81
N PRO A 259 0.54 3.39 17.64
CA PRO A 259 1.71 4.17 17.25
C PRO A 259 2.51 3.42 16.17
N GLY A 260 3.45 4.08 15.55
CA GLY A 260 4.31 3.44 14.53
C GLY A 260 5.11 2.25 15.08
N ALA A 261 5.50 2.31 16.37
CA ALA A 261 6.17 1.22 17.08
C ALA A 261 5.77 1.23 18.58
N PRO A 262 6.05 0.16 19.35
CA PRO A 262 5.67 0.06 20.76
C PRO A 262 6.25 1.14 21.66
N SER A 263 7.35 1.76 21.26
CA SER A 263 7.94 2.84 22.04
C SER A 263 7.12 4.13 21.91
N THR A 264 6.84 4.77 23.03
CA THR A 264 6.11 6.05 23.10
C THR A 264 6.84 7.21 22.40
N THR A 265 8.07 7.01 21.93
CA THR A 265 8.87 8.00 21.20
C THR A 265 8.35 8.29 19.80
N LEU A 266 7.47 7.44 19.27
CA LEU A 266 6.89 7.58 17.91
C LEU A 266 5.45 8.11 17.92
N VAL A 267 4.92 8.48 19.06
CA VAL A 267 3.83 9.45 19.14
C VAL A 267 4.42 10.80 18.71
N ARG A 268 3.72 11.52 17.84
CA ARG A 268 4.18 12.83 17.35
C ARG A 268 4.52 13.77 18.51
N ALA A 269 5.36 14.77 18.26
CA ALA A 269 5.81 15.72 19.30
C ALA A 269 4.65 16.42 20.04
N ASP A 270 3.48 16.53 19.42
CA ASP A 270 2.23 17.05 19.99
C ASP A 270 1.45 16.05 20.84
N GLY A 271 1.84 14.77 20.85
CA GLY A 271 1.18 13.69 21.57
C GLY A 271 0.13 12.92 20.74
N THR A 272 -0.03 13.23 19.45
CA THR A 272 -0.98 12.56 18.57
C THR A 272 -0.39 11.33 17.89
N ILE A 273 -1.23 10.32 17.63
CA ILE A 273 -0.89 9.15 16.80
C ILE A 273 -1.32 9.42 15.36
N ARG A 274 -0.54 8.97 14.38
CA ARG A 274 -0.94 9.03 12.97
C ARG A 274 -2.13 8.09 12.75
N LEU A 275 -3.04 8.49 11.85
CA LEU A 275 -4.20 7.69 11.47
C LEU A 275 -4.22 7.56 9.95
N GLN A 276 -3.33 6.73 9.41
CA GLN A 276 -3.13 6.50 7.99
C GLN A 276 -2.69 5.05 7.75
N TRP A 277 -2.85 4.55 6.53
CA TRP A 277 -2.59 3.14 6.25
C TRP A 277 -1.14 2.72 6.53
N CYS A 278 -0.15 3.52 6.16
CA CYS A 278 1.25 3.19 6.44
C CYS A 278 1.60 3.24 7.94
N THR A 279 0.81 3.95 8.77
CA THR A 279 1.04 4.05 10.23
C THR A 279 -0.28 4.35 10.94
N GLY A 280 -0.73 3.46 11.80
CA GLY A 280 -1.94 3.64 12.60
C GLY A 280 -3.03 2.61 12.33
N ALA A 281 -4.21 2.84 12.90
CA ALA A 281 -5.34 1.91 12.83
C ALA A 281 -5.69 1.46 11.40
N PRO A 282 -5.68 2.33 10.36
CA PRO A 282 -6.04 1.86 9.02
C PRO A 282 -5.14 0.74 8.50
N GLY A 283 -3.83 0.83 8.72
CA GLY A 283 -2.92 -0.24 8.34
C GLY A 283 -3.10 -1.49 9.19
N ILE A 284 -3.21 -1.36 10.50
CA ILE A 284 -3.40 -2.50 11.40
C ILE A 284 -4.70 -3.25 11.07
N VAL A 285 -5.81 -2.52 10.92
CA VAL A 285 -7.10 -3.12 10.52
C VAL A 285 -6.97 -3.81 9.16
N ALA A 286 -6.26 -3.20 8.19
CA ALA A 286 -6.10 -3.79 6.87
C ALA A 286 -5.18 -5.02 6.83
N GLY A 287 -4.08 -5.03 7.58
CA GLY A 287 -3.09 -6.10 7.53
C GLY A 287 -3.32 -7.25 8.51
N ALA A 288 -4.03 -6.98 9.61
CA ALA A 288 -4.30 -7.96 10.66
C ALA A 288 -5.77 -8.43 10.72
N TRP A 289 -6.58 -8.10 9.72
CA TRP A 289 -8.03 -8.31 9.71
C TRP A 289 -8.47 -9.77 9.94
N GLU A 290 -7.63 -10.73 9.57
CA GLU A 290 -7.96 -12.16 9.70
C GLU A 290 -7.77 -12.68 11.12
N TYR A 291 -6.79 -12.12 11.87
CA TYR A 291 -6.38 -12.67 13.15
C TYR A 291 -6.49 -11.71 14.35
N LEU A 292 -6.68 -10.41 14.10
CA LEU A 292 -6.92 -9.45 15.19
C LEU A 292 -8.25 -9.76 15.89
N ASP A 293 -8.30 -9.56 17.21
CA ASP A 293 -9.56 -9.59 17.96
C ASP A 293 -10.61 -8.67 17.30
N GLU A 294 -11.83 -9.18 17.13
CA GLU A 294 -12.86 -8.49 16.34
C GLU A 294 -13.31 -7.18 17.03
N GLU A 295 -13.44 -7.15 18.37
CA GLU A 295 -13.79 -5.92 19.07
C GLU A 295 -12.71 -4.85 18.83
N LEU A 296 -11.44 -5.22 18.99
CA LEU A 296 -10.32 -4.31 18.78
C LEU A 296 -10.20 -3.83 17.33
N LEU A 297 -10.44 -4.72 16.36
CA LEU A 297 -10.51 -4.37 14.95
C LEU A 297 -11.61 -3.32 14.69
N LEU A 298 -12.79 -3.54 15.24
CA LEU A 298 -13.94 -2.66 15.06
C LEU A 298 -13.77 -1.32 15.77
N GLU A 299 -13.08 -1.26 16.90
CA GLU A 299 -12.69 0.01 17.55
C GLU A 299 -11.74 0.83 16.65
N GLY A 300 -10.81 0.17 15.97
CA GLY A 300 -9.95 0.82 14.96
C GLY A 300 -10.74 1.33 13.77
N ALA A 301 -11.66 0.53 13.23
CA ALA A 301 -12.53 0.91 12.13
C ALA A 301 -13.49 2.06 12.51
N GLU A 302 -14.02 2.05 13.72
CA GLU A 302 -14.87 3.13 14.23
C GLU A 302 -14.10 4.44 14.40
N LEU A 303 -12.83 4.38 14.83
CA LEU A 303 -11.97 5.56 14.87
C LEU A 303 -11.80 6.18 13.48
N ILE A 304 -11.52 5.36 12.47
CA ILE A 304 -11.38 5.81 11.07
C ILE A 304 -12.66 6.51 10.62
N TRP A 305 -13.80 5.89 10.89
CA TRP A 305 -15.10 6.47 10.51
C TRP A 305 -15.36 7.82 11.18
N ARG A 306 -15.09 7.93 12.49
CA ARG A 306 -15.31 9.17 13.25
C ARG A 306 -14.34 10.29 12.88
N ALA A 307 -13.12 9.95 12.50
CA ALA A 307 -12.14 10.92 12.05
C ALA A 307 -12.54 11.58 10.71
N GLY A 308 -13.20 10.82 9.80
CA GLY A 308 -13.55 11.31 8.48
C GLY A 308 -12.41 11.18 7.46
N ALA A 309 -12.47 11.99 6.40
CA ALA A 309 -11.48 11.99 5.33
C ALA A 309 -10.23 12.77 5.72
N HIS A 310 -9.08 12.40 5.17
CA HIS A 310 -7.91 13.28 5.23
C HIS A 310 -8.14 14.60 4.50
N GLY A 311 -7.60 15.69 5.03
CA GLY A 311 -7.52 16.97 4.30
C GLY A 311 -6.57 16.91 3.11
N ASP A 312 -6.60 17.93 2.26
CA ASP A 312 -5.85 18.01 0.99
C ASP A 312 -4.34 17.85 1.13
N VAL A 313 -3.76 18.15 2.30
CA VAL A 313 -2.32 17.95 2.57
C VAL A 313 -1.92 16.47 2.46
N LYS A 314 -2.77 15.54 2.89
CA LYS A 314 -2.58 14.09 2.73
C LYS A 314 -3.24 13.56 1.46
N GLY A 315 -4.33 14.18 1.07
CA GLY A 315 -5.04 13.89 -0.16
C GLY A 315 -5.79 12.55 -0.14
N HIS A 316 -6.03 12.03 -1.33
CA HIS A 316 -6.97 10.94 -1.58
C HIS A 316 -6.32 9.56 -1.73
N GLY A 317 -4.98 9.45 -1.74
CA GLY A 317 -4.25 8.21 -2.10
C GLY A 317 -4.38 7.05 -1.10
N LEU A 318 -3.72 5.94 -1.43
CA LEU A 318 -3.76 4.68 -0.66
C LEU A 318 -2.86 4.72 0.58
N CYS A 319 -1.63 5.24 0.47
CA CYS A 319 -0.63 5.11 1.54
C CYS A 319 -1.01 5.88 2.80
N HIS A 320 -1.36 7.15 2.65
CA HIS A 320 -1.61 8.05 3.78
C HIS A 320 -2.79 9.01 3.55
N GLY A 321 -3.65 8.68 2.58
CA GLY A 321 -4.83 9.47 2.21
C GLY A 321 -6.15 8.77 2.51
N THR A 322 -7.21 9.38 2.03
CA THR A 322 -8.61 8.98 2.29
C THR A 322 -8.91 7.56 1.80
N SER A 323 -8.38 7.15 0.62
CA SER A 323 -8.63 5.81 0.05
C SER A 323 -8.03 4.68 0.91
N GLY A 324 -6.81 4.87 1.42
CA GLY A 324 -6.20 3.87 2.30
C GLY A 324 -6.99 3.65 3.60
N ASN A 325 -7.47 4.74 4.19
CA ASN A 325 -8.34 4.68 5.35
C ASN A 325 -9.68 3.98 5.02
N GLY A 326 -10.23 4.24 3.84
CA GLY A 326 -11.46 3.60 3.36
C GLY A 326 -11.32 2.08 3.14
N PHE A 327 -10.16 1.59 2.68
CA PHE A 327 -9.91 0.16 2.55
C PHE A 327 -9.98 -0.59 3.88
N ALA A 328 -9.57 0.03 4.99
CA ALA A 328 -9.72 -0.59 6.30
C ALA A 328 -11.20 -0.85 6.66
N LEU A 329 -12.12 -0.02 6.17
CA LEU A 329 -13.56 -0.24 6.35
C LEU A 329 -14.08 -1.39 5.49
N LEU A 330 -13.53 -1.61 4.27
CA LEU A 330 -13.81 -2.82 3.48
C LEU A 330 -13.30 -4.09 4.20
N LYS A 331 -12.17 -4.04 4.90
CA LYS A 331 -11.69 -5.15 5.72
C LYS A 331 -12.62 -5.44 6.89
N ALA A 332 -13.15 -4.41 7.55
CA ALA A 332 -14.16 -4.57 8.59
C ALA A 332 -15.46 -5.20 8.02
N PHE A 333 -15.87 -4.84 6.81
CA PHE A 333 -16.96 -5.50 6.10
C PHE A 333 -16.65 -6.99 5.83
N ALA A 334 -15.48 -7.30 5.27
CA ALA A 334 -15.07 -8.67 4.98
C ALA A 334 -15.02 -9.54 6.24
N ARG A 335 -14.62 -8.97 7.39
CA ARG A 335 -14.55 -9.67 8.67
C ARG A 335 -15.92 -9.99 9.25
N THR A 336 -16.87 -9.05 9.15
CA THR A 336 -18.13 -9.12 9.90
C THR A 336 -19.35 -9.44 9.05
N GLY A 337 -19.30 -9.18 7.72
CA GLY A 337 -20.46 -9.18 6.86
C GLY A 337 -21.46 -8.05 7.12
N ASP A 338 -21.15 -7.10 7.99
CA ASP A 338 -22.04 -5.97 8.31
C ASP A 338 -21.96 -4.90 7.21
N GLU A 339 -23.03 -4.79 6.44
CA GLU A 339 -23.20 -3.85 5.31
C GLU A 339 -22.93 -2.39 5.68
N ARG A 340 -23.07 -2.02 6.94
CA ARG A 340 -22.73 -0.69 7.44
C ARG A 340 -21.28 -0.31 7.13
N TRP A 341 -20.35 -1.28 7.17
CA TRP A 341 -18.95 -1.01 6.88
C TRP A 341 -18.70 -0.81 5.39
N LEU A 342 -19.40 -1.53 4.52
CA LEU A 342 -19.36 -1.32 3.08
C LEU A 342 -19.95 0.07 2.72
N GLU A 343 -21.07 0.46 3.32
CA GLU A 343 -21.66 1.78 3.13
C GLU A 343 -20.68 2.89 3.55
N ARG A 344 -20.02 2.74 4.70
CA ARG A 344 -19.00 3.68 5.18
C ARG A 344 -17.79 3.75 4.23
N ALA A 345 -17.30 2.62 3.73
CA ALA A 345 -16.23 2.58 2.73
C ALA A 345 -16.64 3.32 1.44
N ARG A 346 -17.85 3.11 0.95
CA ARG A 346 -18.44 3.80 -0.21
C ARG A 346 -18.50 5.31 -0.02
N ARG A 347 -18.81 5.79 1.17
CA ARG A 347 -18.76 7.23 1.48
C ARG A 347 -17.34 7.79 1.43
N PHE A 348 -16.34 7.03 1.92
CA PHE A 348 -14.94 7.38 1.76
C PHE A 348 -14.53 7.42 0.29
N ALA A 349 -14.98 6.46 -0.55
CA ALA A 349 -14.67 6.42 -1.96
C ALA A 349 -15.25 7.65 -2.72
N VAL A 350 -16.51 8.01 -2.47
CA VAL A 350 -17.10 9.22 -3.06
C VAL A 350 -16.31 10.46 -2.67
N HIS A 351 -15.95 10.59 -1.39
CA HIS A 351 -15.14 11.72 -0.92
C HIS A 351 -13.76 11.74 -1.58
N ALA A 352 -13.06 10.60 -1.63
CA ALA A 352 -11.73 10.49 -2.24
C ALA A 352 -11.74 10.86 -3.74
N LEU A 353 -12.75 10.43 -4.48
CA LEU A 353 -12.93 10.83 -5.89
C LEU A 353 -13.12 12.34 -6.02
N ARG A 354 -13.98 12.96 -5.20
CA ARG A 354 -14.16 14.42 -5.19
C ARG A 354 -12.91 15.20 -4.78
N GLN A 355 -12.20 14.69 -3.82
CA GLN A 355 -10.91 15.25 -3.39
C GLN A 355 -9.88 15.18 -4.53
N GLY A 356 -9.82 14.06 -5.26
CA GLY A 356 -8.99 13.91 -6.44
C GLY A 356 -9.35 14.92 -7.53
N GLU A 357 -10.63 15.08 -7.86
CA GLU A 357 -11.11 16.09 -8.83
C GLU A 357 -10.70 17.51 -8.42
N ARG A 358 -10.90 17.87 -7.15
CA ARG A 358 -10.52 19.18 -6.58
C ARG A 358 -9.03 19.43 -6.69
N LEU A 359 -8.20 18.45 -6.31
CA LEU A 359 -6.74 18.56 -6.37
C LEU A 359 -6.24 18.60 -7.82
N ARG A 360 -6.84 17.81 -8.73
CA ARG A 360 -6.52 17.88 -10.16
C ARG A 360 -6.83 19.26 -10.74
N ALA A 361 -7.98 19.83 -10.42
CA ALA A 361 -8.36 21.17 -10.87
C ALA A 361 -7.40 22.25 -10.34
N ALA A 362 -6.99 22.14 -9.06
CA ALA A 362 -6.08 23.09 -8.44
C ALA A 362 -4.65 23.04 -9.02
N ASN A 363 -4.20 21.85 -9.46
CA ASN A 363 -2.84 21.64 -9.95
C ASN A 363 -2.76 21.57 -11.50
N GLY A 364 -3.88 21.62 -12.21
CA GLY A 364 -3.95 21.57 -13.67
C GLY A 364 -3.62 20.21 -14.28
N ARG A 365 -3.34 19.19 -13.47
CA ARG A 365 -3.03 17.81 -13.90
C ARG A 365 -3.37 16.78 -12.81
N GLY A 366 -3.51 15.51 -13.21
CA GLY A 366 -3.64 14.39 -12.30
C GLY A 366 -2.34 14.09 -11.54
N ARG A 367 -2.46 13.32 -10.45
CA ARG A 367 -1.35 12.72 -9.72
C ARG A 367 -1.30 11.25 -10.13
N TYR A 368 -0.35 10.92 -11.03
CA TYR A 368 -0.26 9.63 -11.68
C TYR A 368 0.62 8.68 -10.87
N SER A 369 0.05 8.15 -9.80
CA SER A 369 0.74 7.17 -8.95
C SER A 369 -0.25 6.23 -8.27
N LEU A 370 0.19 5.00 -7.96
CA LEU A 370 -0.63 4.00 -7.29
C LEU A 370 -0.89 4.38 -5.82
N TRP A 371 0.18 4.65 -5.07
CA TRP A 371 0.07 4.77 -3.62
C TRP A 371 -0.40 6.13 -3.14
N THR A 372 -0.14 7.17 -3.90
CA THR A 372 -0.45 8.54 -3.48
C THR A 372 -1.42 9.27 -4.40
N GLY A 373 -1.77 8.67 -5.55
CA GLY A 373 -2.47 9.34 -6.63
C GLY A 373 -3.83 8.76 -7.03
N HIS A 374 -4.28 9.24 -8.19
CA HIS A 374 -5.64 9.01 -8.69
C HIS A 374 -5.91 7.55 -9.05
N VAL A 375 -4.94 6.85 -9.64
CA VAL A 375 -5.17 5.45 -10.07
C VAL A 375 -5.37 4.52 -8.88
N GLY A 376 -4.71 4.78 -7.74
CA GLY A 376 -4.98 4.06 -6.50
C GLY A 376 -6.37 4.35 -5.92
N THR A 377 -6.83 5.60 -6.03
CA THR A 377 -8.19 5.97 -5.65
C THR A 377 -9.23 5.31 -6.55
N ALA A 378 -8.95 5.18 -7.86
CA ALA A 378 -9.80 4.44 -8.79
C ALA A 378 -9.91 2.96 -8.42
N LEU A 379 -8.80 2.32 -8.01
CA LEU A 379 -8.81 0.94 -7.49
C LEU A 379 -9.65 0.81 -6.22
N PHE A 380 -9.55 1.75 -5.29
CA PHE A 380 -10.40 1.74 -4.09
C PHE A 380 -11.88 1.90 -4.44
N ALA A 381 -12.22 2.81 -5.35
CA ALA A 381 -13.60 2.99 -5.81
C ALA A 381 -14.13 1.74 -6.51
N ALA A 382 -13.32 1.06 -7.33
CA ALA A 382 -13.64 -0.22 -7.95
C ALA A 382 -13.84 -1.33 -6.90
N ALA A 383 -12.98 -1.39 -5.89
CA ALA A 383 -13.12 -2.32 -4.76
C ALA A 383 -14.45 -2.13 -4.02
N CYS A 384 -14.91 -0.88 -3.84
CA CYS A 384 -16.22 -0.59 -3.25
C CYS A 384 -17.41 -0.98 -4.15
N LEU A 385 -17.25 -0.95 -5.51
CA LEU A 385 -18.26 -1.46 -6.44
C LEU A 385 -18.41 -2.98 -6.34
N ASP A 386 -17.28 -3.68 -6.24
CA ASP A 386 -17.21 -5.14 -6.21
C ASP A 386 -17.40 -5.73 -4.80
N ALA A 387 -17.45 -4.89 -3.76
CA ALA A 387 -17.37 -5.29 -2.34
C ALA A 387 -16.13 -6.16 -2.06
N ASP A 388 -15.01 -5.87 -2.73
CA ASP A 388 -13.74 -6.60 -2.66
C ASP A 388 -12.78 -5.89 -1.70
N ALA A 389 -12.41 -6.54 -0.61
CA ALA A 389 -11.54 -5.98 0.41
C ALA A 389 -10.04 -6.20 0.15
N ARG A 390 -9.64 -6.77 -0.99
CA ARG A 390 -8.22 -7.01 -1.32
C ARG A 390 -7.50 -5.68 -1.56
N TYR A 391 -6.51 -5.43 -0.72
CA TYR A 391 -5.69 -4.22 -0.82
C TYR A 391 -4.66 -4.38 -1.95
N PRO A 392 -4.55 -3.42 -2.88
CA PRO A 392 -3.63 -3.52 -4.02
C PRO A 392 -2.19 -3.80 -3.58
N ILE A 393 -1.51 -4.70 -4.29
CA ILE A 393 -0.12 -5.11 -4.04
C ILE A 393 0.05 -5.99 -2.79
N VAL A 394 -0.64 -5.68 -1.70
CA VAL A 394 -0.50 -6.42 -0.43
C VAL A 394 -1.31 -7.71 -0.44
N ASP A 395 -2.53 -7.64 -0.96
CA ASP A 395 -3.44 -8.80 -1.04
C ASP A 395 -3.64 -9.33 -2.47
N ASP A 396 -3.30 -8.53 -3.47
CA ASP A 396 -3.65 -8.77 -4.88
C ASP A 396 -2.44 -8.46 -5.78
N LEU A 397 -1.34 -9.19 -5.57
CA LEU A 397 -0.21 -9.25 -6.48
C LEU A 397 -0.46 -10.22 -7.62
#